data_6dc872dbdb42c5259b2b2736927de751
#
_entry.id   6dc872dbdb42c5259b2b2736927de751
#
_cell.length_a   1.000
_cell.length_b   1.000
_cell.length_c   1.000
_cell.angle_alpha   90.00
_cell.angle_beta   90.00
_cell.angle_gamma   90.00
#
_symmetry.space_group_name_H-M   'P 1'
#
loop_
_entity.id
_entity.type
_entity.pdbx_description
1 polymer ?
#
loop_
_entity_poly.entity_id
_entity_poly.type
_entity_poly.pdbx_seq_one_letter_code
_entity_poly.pdbx_strand_id
1 'polypeptide(L)'
;MSSGPEPALYLGLDFSTQQLKVVVIDGNLNLVHQDGILFDSELPEFRTQGGVQIHADGLTVTSPVLMWVKALDLLLEKMKRAGLDFSRVRAVSGSGQQHGSVFWRKGASQILDRLDPDQNLHQQLQDSFSVLDSPVWMDSSSGQQCQDLQAAAGGALRLAEITGSRAYEVLLRTC
;
A
#
# COMPACT_ATOMS: atom_id res chain seq x y z
N MET A 1 -25.95 36.18 -6.95
CA MET A 1 -26.18 35.10 -6.01
C MET A 1 -24.81 34.59 -5.60
N SER A 2 -24.31 34.93 -4.41
CA SER A 2 -23.05 34.40 -3.94
C SER A 2 -23.28 32.93 -3.58
N SER A 3 -22.67 32.03 -4.35
CA SER A 3 -22.58 30.61 -3.98
C SER A 3 -21.93 30.56 -2.60
N GLY A 4 -22.64 29.99 -1.61
CA GLY A 4 -22.03 29.70 -0.31
C GLY A 4 -20.77 28.85 -0.49
N PRO A 5 -19.97 28.69 0.57
CA PRO A 5 -18.75 27.87 0.48
C PRO A 5 -19.12 26.47 0.00
N GLU A 6 -18.40 25.99 -1.02
CA GLU A 6 -18.62 24.66 -1.56
C GLU A 6 -18.40 23.60 -0.46
N PRO A 7 -19.19 22.51 -0.46
CA PRO A 7 -19.13 21.52 0.60
C PRO A 7 -17.75 20.83 0.70
N ALA A 8 -17.32 20.56 1.93
CA ALA A 8 -16.10 19.84 2.22
C ALA A 8 -16.13 18.41 1.64
N LEU A 9 -14.97 17.90 1.23
CA LEU A 9 -14.79 16.56 0.70
C LEU A 9 -13.88 15.72 1.62
N TYR A 10 -14.13 14.42 1.63
CA TYR A 10 -13.39 13.43 2.40
C TYR A 10 -13.03 12.26 1.49
N LEU A 11 -11.76 11.87 1.48
CA LEU A 11 -11.24 10.79 0.64
C LEU A 11 -10.96 9.55 1.46
N GLY A 12 -11.42 8.40 0.96
CA GLY A 12 -11.01 7.08 1.41
C GLY A 12 -10.22 6.36 0.32
N LEU A 13 -9.00 5.91 0.63
CA LEU A 13 -8.14 5.15 -0.26
C LEU A 13 -8.03 3.71 0.24
N ASP A 14 -8.06 2.73 -0.67
CA ASP A 14 -7.85 1.32 -0.36
C ASP A 14 -6.82 0.71 -1.32
N PHE A 15 -5.62 0.44 -0.79
CA PHE A 15 -4.56 -0.29 -1.49
C PHE A 15 -4.74 -1.80 -1.29
N SER A 16 -5.70 -2.38 -2.01
CA SER A 16 -5.92 -3.83 -2.03
C SER A 16 -4.80 -4.55 -2.78
N THR A 17 -4.85 -5.88 -2.85
CA THR A 17 -3.81 -6.67 -3.54
C THR A 17 -3.73 -6.38 -5.04
N GLN A 18 -4.89 -6.20 -5.70
CA GLN A 18 -4.98 -6.12 -7.17
C GLN A 18 -5.18 -4.69 -7.70
N GLN A 19 -5.56 -3.77 -6.82
CA GLN A 19 -5.96 -2.42 -7.24
C GLN A 19 -5.87 -1.42 -6.11
N LEU A 20 -5.71 -0.15 -6.49
CA LEU A 20 -5.96 1.00 -5.64
C LEU A 20 -7.35 1.55 -5.96
N LYS A 21 -8.17 1.78 -4.94
CA LYS A 21 -9.49 2.41 -5.06
C LYS A 21 -9.54 3.72 -4.31
N VAL A 22 -10.41 4.62 -4.78
CA VAL A 22 -10.77 5.83 -4.06
C VAL A 22 -12.28 5.99 -4.00
N VAL A 23 -12.75 6.48 -2.86
CA VAL A 23 -14.11 6.98 -2.67
C VAL A 23 -14.01 8.39 -2.11
N VAL A 24 -14.77 9.31 -2.68
CA VAL A 24 -14.88 10.69 -2.23
C VAL A 24 -16.32 10.95 -1.82
N ILE A 25 -16.51 11.41 -0.60
CA ILE A 25 -17.82 11.76 -0.05
C ILE A 25 -17.87 13.22 0.39
N ASP A 26 -19.08 13.77 0.48
CA ASP A 26 -19.33 15.06 1.12
C ASP A 26 -19.59 14.92 2.64
N GLY A 27 -19.84 16.04 3.33
CA GLY A 27 -20.13 16.06 4.76
C GLY A 27 -21.45 15.39 5.17
N ASN A 28 -22.33 15.06 4.19
CA ASN A 28 -23.58 14.33 4.40
C ASN A 28 -23.46 12.84 4.04
N LEU A 29 -22.24 12.36 3.79
CA LEU A 29 -21.91 11.00 3.37
C LEU A 29 -22.44 10.65 1.95
N ASN A 30 -22.79 11.63 1.13
CA ASN A 30 -23.14 11.36 -0.26
C ASN A 30 -21.87 11.06 -1.06
N LEU A 31 -21.95 10.04 -1.93
CA LEU A 31 -20.89 9.72 -2.88
C LEU A 31 -20.75 10.83 -3.92
N VAL A 32 -19.57 11.44 -3.98
CA VAL A 32 -19.23 12.51 -4.93
C VAL A 32 -18.44 11.98 -6.11
N HIS A 33 -17.48 11.08 -5.83
CA HIS A 33 -16.61 10.48 -6.85
C HIS A 33 -16.12 9.11 -6.39
N GLN A 34 -15.92 8.21 -7.33
CA GLN A 34 -15.21 6.95 -7.12
C GLN A 34 -14.41 6.60 -8.37
N ASP A 35 -13.23 6.03 -8.16
CA ASP A 35 -12.35 5.56 -9.25
C ASP A 35 -11.38 4.49 -8.71
N GLY A 36 -10.56 3.93 -9.57
CA GLY A 36 -9.53 2.98 -9.20
C GLY A 36 -8.47 2.79 -10.29
N ILE A 37 -7.41 2.11 -9.89
CA ILE A 37 -6.30 1.69 -10.74
C ILE A 37 -6.15 0.18 -10.59
N LEU A 38 -6.39 -0.56 -11.65
CA LEU A 38 -6.10 -2.01 -11.73
C LEU A 38 -4.62 -2.18 -12.07
N PHE A 39 -3.85 -2.79 -11.18
CA PHE A 39 -2.39 -2.86 -11.33
C PHE A 39 -1.96 -3.58 -12.60
N ASP A 40 -2.52 -4.76 -12.88
CA ASP A 40 -2.10 -5.59 -14.02
C ASP A 40 -2.39 -4.93 -15.38
N SER A 41 -3.52 -4.24 -15.50
CA SER A 41 -3.95 -3.67 -16.78
C SER A 41 -3.50 -2.23 -16.99
N GLU A 42 -3.37 -1.43 -15.94
CA GLU A 42 -3.03 -0.01 -16.04
C GLU A 42 -1.55 0.28 -15.74
N LEU A 43 -0.85 -0.68 -15.13
CA LEU A 43 0.58 -0.60 -14.82
C LEU A 43 1.32 -1.88 -15.28
N PRO A 44 1.19 -2.28 -16.56
CA PRO A 44 1.71 -3.55 -17.08
C PRO A 44 3.23 -3.66 -17.03
N GLU A 45 3.95 -2.56 -16.92
CA GLU A 45 5.42 -2.53 -16.80
C GLU A 45 5.92 -3.21 -15.52
N PHE A 46 5.10 -3.33 -14.48
CA PHE A 46 5.46 -4.05 -13.25
C PHE A 46 5.28 -5.57 -13.36
N ARG A 47 4.66 -6.07 -14.44
CA ARG A 47 4.53 -7.48 -14.78
C ARG A 47 3.91 -8.34 -13.67
N THR A 48 2.92 -7.80 -12.97
CA THR A 48 2.17 -8.52 -11.94
C THR A 48 1.04 -9.36 -12.54
N GLN A 49 0.62 -10.38 -11.79
CA GLN A 49 -0.59 -11.18 -12.04
C GLN A 49 -1.42 -11.19 -10.76
N GLY A 50 -2.60 -10.60 -10.79
CA GLY A 50 -3.39 -10.37 -9.59
C GLY A 50 -2.72 -9.38 -8.63
N GLY A 51 -1.90 -8.43 -9.14
CA GLY A 51 -1.16 -7.42 -8.37
C GLY A 51 0.11 -7.94 -7.69
N VAL A 52 0.54 -9.19 -7.97
CA VAL A 52 1.70 -9.81 -7.33
C VAL A 52 2.63 -10.46 -8.35
N GLN A 53 3.84 -10.76 -7.92
CA GLN A 53 4.82 -11.59 -8.62
C GLN A 53 5.03 -12.86 -7.82
N ILE A 54 4.75 -14.02 -8.42
CA ILE A 54 5.00 -15.34 -7.83
C ILE A 54 6.37 -15.80 -8.37
N HIS A 55 7.30 -16.06 -7.47
CA HIS A 55 8.65 -16.48 -7.81
C HIS A 55 8.74 -17.98 -8.11
N ALA A 56 9.87 -18.41 -8.70
CA ALA A 56 10.05 -19.78 -9.19
C ALA A 56 9.99 -20.87 -8.10
N ASP A 57 10.22 -20.50 -6.83
CA ASP A 57 10.11 -21.42 -5.69
C ASP A 57 8.66 -21.72 -5.30
N GLY A 58 7.69 -21.00 -5.86
CA GLY A 58 6.27 -21.12 -5.54
C GLY A 58 5.88 -20.67 -4.12
N LEU A 59 6.84 -20.20 -3.31
CA LEU A 59 6.67 -19.80 -1.93
C LEU A 59 6.79 -18.29 -1.76
N THR A 60 7.72 -17.68 -2.51
CA THR A 60 7.97 -16.24 -2.48
C THR A 60 6.94 -15.52 -3.33
N VAL A 61 6.17 -14.63 -2.71
CA VAL A 61 5.16 -13.81 -3.38
C VAL A 61 5.36 -12.35 -2.97
N THR A 62 5.60 -11.49 -3.95
CA THR A 62 5.92 -10.07 -3.71
C THR A 62 5.08 -9.14 -4.56
N SER A 63 5.03 -7.86 -4.20
CA SER A 63 4.51 -6.77 -5.02
C SER A 63 5.55 -5.66 -5.12
N PRO A 64 5.77 -5.07 -6.31
CA PRO A 64 6.67 -3.94 -6.48
C PRO A 64 6.16 -2.71 -5.71
N VAL A 65 6.98 -2.18 -4.79
CA VAL A 65 6.58 -1.02 -3.96
C VAL A 65 6.30 0.21 -4.82
N LEU A 66 7.11 0.44 -5.85
CA LEU A 66 6.91 1.57 -6.76
C LEU A 66 5.64 1.46 -7.60
N MET A 67 5.10 0.27 -7.79
CA MET A 67 3.78 0.09 -8.42
C MET A 67 2.68 0.78 -7.61
N TRP A 68 2.70 0.61 -6.30
CA TRP A 68 1.70 1.26 -5.43
C TRP A 68 1.84 2.78 -5.44
N VAL A 69 3.08 3.29 -5.42
CA VAL A 69 3.34 4.74 -5.51
C VAL A 69 2.87 5.29 -6.85
N LYS A 70 3.18 4.60 -7.94
CA LYS A 70 2.75 5.02 -9.28
C LYS A 70 1.24 4.92 -9.48
N ALA A 71 0.59 3.93 -8.86
CA ALA A 71 -0.86 3.83 -8.85
C ALA A 71 -1.51 5.05 -8.19
N LEU A 72 -0.91 5.56 -7.09
CA LEU A 72 -1.39 6.77 -6.44
C LEU A 72 -1.26 7.99 -7.35
N ASP A 73 -0.09 8.21 -7.98
CA ASP A 73 0.10 9.30 -8.95
C ASP A 73 -0.97 9.25 -10.05
N LEU A 74 -1.16 8.07 -10.65
CA LEU A 74 -2.11 7.89 -11.74
C LEU A 74 -3.57 8.12 -11.28
N LEU A 75 -3.92 7.66 -10.08
CA LEU A 75 -5.26 7.86 -9.53
C LEU A 75 -5.54 9.35 -9.28
N LEU A 76 -4.59 10.06 -8.67
CA LEU A 76 -4.73 11.51 -8.43
C LEU A 76 -4.88 12.29 -9.74
N GLU A 77 -4.13 11.90 -10.78
CA GLU A 77 -4.30 12.49 -12.10
C GLU A 77 -5.69 12.20 -12.71
N LYS A 78 -6.20 10.97 -12.58
CA LYS A 78 -7.56 10.62 -13.04
C LYS A 78 -8.59 11.50 -12.34
N MET A 79 -8.51 11.63 -11.03
CA MET A 79 -9.41 12.45 -10.22
C MET A 79 -9.37 13.93 -10.66
N LYS A 80 -8.16 14.47 -10.88
CA LYS A 80 -7.96 15.83 -11.37
C LYS A 80 -8.61 16.03 -12.74
N ARG A 81 -8.42 15.10 -13.66
CA ARG A 81 -9.03 15.13 -15.02
C ARG A 81 -10.56 15.01 -14.96
N ALA A 82 -11.09 14.28 -13.97
CA ALA A 82 -12.53 14.19 -13.71
C ALA A 82 -13.12 15.47 -13.09
N GLY A 83 -12.29 16.48 -12.82
CA GLY A 83 -12.73 17.78 -12.29
C GLY A 83 -12.87 17.83 -10.77
N LEU A 84 -12.26 16.89 -10.03
CA LEU A 84 -12.26 16.96 -8.56
C LEU A 84 -11.43 18.15 -8.11
N ASP A 85 -12.04 19.01 -7.30
CA ASP A 85 -11.35 20.12 -6.64
C ASP A 85 -10.71 19.67 -5.33
N PHE A 86 -9.40 19.40 -5.36
CA PHE A 86 -8.64 18.98 -4.20
C PHE A 86 -8.56 20.03 -3.08
N SER A 87 -8.78 21.32 -3.39
CA SER A 87 -8.79 22.39 -2.37
C SER A 87 -9.93 22.22 -1.36
N ARG A 88 -10.96 21.48 -1.73
CA ARG A 88 -12.11 21.16 -0.87
C ARG A 88 -11.87 19.97 0.04
N VAL A 89 -10.81 19.19 -0.18
CA VAL A 89 -10.50 18.02 0.64
C VAL A 89 -10.05 18.43 2.03
N ARG A 90 -10.75 17.91 3.05
CA ARG A 90 -10.51 18.22 4.47
C ARG A 90 -9.82 17.09 5.21
N ALA A 91 -10.02 15.86 4.76
CA ALA A 91 -9.35 14.70 5.33
C ALA A 91 -9.15 13.59 4.29
N VAL A 92 -8.10 12.82 4.50
CA VAL A 92 -7.79 11.61 3.74
C VAL A 92 -7.63 10.48 4.74
N SER A 93 -8.22 9.32 4.46
CA SER A 93 -8.01 8.08 5.19
C SER A 93 -7.55 7.01 4.21
N GLY A 94 -6.75 6.07 4.68
CA GLY A 94 -6.26 4.99 3.85
C GLY A 94 -6.31 3.65 4.55
N SER A 95 -6.54 2.61 3.77
CA SER A 95 -6.36 1.21 4.14
C SER A 95 -5.50 0.52 3.08
N GLY A 96 -4.99 -0.65 3.43
CA GLY A 96 -4.20 -1.44 2.51
C GLY A 96 -4.32 -2.93 2.80
N GLN A 97 -3.78 -3.76 1.90
CA GLN A 97 -3.69 -5.19 2.12
C GLN A 97 -2.93 -5.49 3.42
N GLN A 98 -3.41 -6.49 4.15
CA GLN A 98 -2.78 -6.91 5.40
C GLN A 98 -1.41 -7.53 5.13
N HIS A 99 -0.52 -7.45 6.14
CA HIS A 99 0.76 -8.16 6.18
C HIS A 99 1.78 -7.83 5.07
N GLY A 100 1.51 -6.84 4.22
CA GLY A 100 2.52 -6.28 3.33
C GLY A 100 3.54 -5.45 4.14
N SER A 101 4.83 -5.56 3.81
CA SER A 101 5.89 -4.83 4.52
C SER A 101 6.70 -3.97 3.56
N VAL A 102 6.67 -2.66 3.76
CA VAL A 102 7.47 -1.71 2.99
C VAL A 102 8.66 -1.26 3.82
N PHE A 103 9.86 -1.44 3.28
CA PHE A 103 11.10 -1.12 3.97
C PHE A 103 11.71 0.15 3.38
N TRP A 104 11.67 1.23 4.14
CA TRP A 104 12.29 2.49 3.75
C TRP A 104 13.81 2.43 3.87
N ARG A 105 14.49 3.07 2.93
CA ARG A 105 15.95 3.27 3.02
C ARG A 105 16.27 4.30 4.12
N LYS A 106 17.41 4.12 4.77
CA LYS A 106 17.91 5.12 5.71
C LYS A 106 18.06 6.48 5.01
N GLY A 107 17.46 7.51 5.60
CA GLY A 107 17.44 8.86 5.02
C GLY A 107 16.23 9.17 4.13
N ALA A 108 15.32 8.24 3.92
CA ALA A 108 14.09 8.49 3.14
C ALA A 108 13.22 9.61 3.71
N SER A 109 13.24 9.84 5.03
CA SER A 109 12.55 10.97 5.66
C SER A 109 12.97 12.33 5.08
N GLN A 110 14.26 12.48 4.73
CA GLN A 110 14.78 13.72 4.13
C GLN A 110 14.24 13.95 2.70
N ILE A 111 13.93 12.87 1.99
CA ILE A 111 13.30 12.94 0.66
C ILE A 111 11.83 13.33 0.83
N LEU A 112 11.13 12.68 1.78
CA LEU A 112 9.73 12.98 2.09
C LEU A 112 9.51 14.43 2.53
N ASP A 113 10.45 15.00 3.28
CA ASP A 113 10.39 16.40 3.74
C ASP A 113 10.59 17.43 2.60
N ARG A 114 11.04 16.99 1.42
CA ARG A 114 11.41 17.85 0.29
C ARG A 114 10.70 17.48 -1.00
N LEU A 115 9.58 16.79 -0.92
CA LEU A 115 8.79 16.43 -2.09
C LEU A 115 8.34 17.69 -2.84
N ASP A 116 8.54 17.68 -4.15
CA ASP A 116 8.08 18.72 -5.06
C ASP A 116 6.66 18.36 -5.52
N PRO A 117 5.64 19.18 -5.21
CA PRO A 117 4.26 18.89 -5.59
C PRO A 117 4.00 18.94 -7.10
N ASP A 118 4.91 19.51 -7.89
CA ASP A 118 4.80 19.59 -9.34
C ASP A 118 5.43 18.39 -10.06
N GLN A 119 6.02 17.45 -9.31
CA GLN A 119 6.64 16.24 -9.85
C GLN A 119 5.92 14.97 -9.39
N ASN A 120 5.99 13.93 -10.24
CA ASN A 120 5.41 12.62 -9.91
C ASN A 120 6.08 11.99 -8.69
N LEU A 121 5.27 11.54 -7.74
CA LEU A 121 5.72 10.97 -6.48
C LEU A 121 6.60 9.72 -6.70
N HIS A 122 6.21 8.83 -7.64
CA HIS A 122 6.97 7.61 -7.91
C HIS A 122 8.38 7.88 -8.46
N GLN A 123 8.60 8.98 -9.17
CA GLN A 123 9.94 9.37 -9.64
C GLN A 123 10.79 9.89 -8.48
N GLN A 124 10.20 10.67 -7.59
CA GLN A 124 10.90 11.21 -6.42
C GLN A 124 11.25 10.12 -5.40
N LEU A 125 10.43 9.08 -5.29
CA LEU A 125 10.61 7.99 -4.32
C LEU A 125 11.32 6.75 -4.87
N GLN A 126 11.76 6.74 -6.13
CA GLN A 126 12.34 5.55 -6.78
C GLN A 126 13.51 4.93 -6.00
N ASP A 127 14.32 5.75 -5.32
CA ASP A 127 15.48 5.34 -4.53
C ASP A 127 15.23 5.32 -3.01
N SER A 128 13.98 5.46 -2.58
CA SER A 128 13.63 5.63 -1.17
C SER A 128 13.38 4.30 -0.43
N PHE A 129 13.36 3.19 -1.13
CA PHE A 129 13.08 1.86 -0.56
C PHE A 129 14.35 1.02 -0.51
N SER A 130 14.56 0.30 0.61
CA SER A 130 15.68 -0.63 0.77
C SER A 130 15.37 -2.01 0.18
N VAL A 131 14.08 -2.35 0.05
CA VAL A 131 13.58 -3.55 -0.62
C VAL A 131 12.57 -3.07 -1.66
N LEU A 132 12.78 -3.42 -2.92
CA LEU A 132 11.97 -2.94 -4.04
C LEU A 132 10.67 -3.74 -4.20
N ASP A 133 10.71 -5.02 -3.84
CA ASP A 133 9.58 -5.95 -3.93
C ASP A 133 9.13 -6.34 -2.53
N SER A 134 8.02 -5.77 -2.09
CA SER A 134 7.45 -6.04 -0.78
C SER A 134 6.87 -7.45 -0.72
N PRO A 135 7.23 -8.27 0.27
CA PRO A 135 6.47 -9.48 0.53
C PRO A 135 5.04 -9.13 0.92
N VAL A 136 4.09 -9.92 0.43
CA VAL A 136 2.65 -9.74 0.65
C VAL A 136 2.06 -10.89 1.48
N TRP A 137 0.78 -10.81 1.83
CA TRP A 137 0.10 -11.79 2.67
C TRP A 137 0.13 -13.24 2.14
N MET A 138 0.30 -13.42 0.83
CA MET A 138 0.39 -14.75 0.19
C MET A 138 1.79 -15.37 0.27
N ASP A 139 2.80 -14.61 0.68
CA ASP A 139 4.17 -15.11 0.76
C ASP A 139 4.34 -16.08 1.93
N SER A 140 4.86 -17.26 1.64
CA SER A 140 5.15 -18.32 2.62
C SER A 140 6.63 -18.69 2.69
N SER A 141 7.52 -17.88 2.12
CA SER A 141 8.95 -18.16 2.04
C SER A 141 9.67 -18.14 3.40
N SER A 142 9.04 -17.62 4.45
CA SER A 142 9.60 -17.52 5.80
C SER A 142 9.28 -18.72 6.72
N GLY A 143 8.87 -19.86 6.15
CA GLY A 143 8.50 -21.06 6.94
C GLY A 143 9.64 -21.59 7.82
N GLN A 144 10.89 -21.59 7.33
CA GLN A 144 12.03 -22.02 8.13
C GLN A 144 12.26 -21.10 9.32
N GLN A 145 12.20 -19.78 9.13
CA GLN A 145 12.35 -18.79 10.19
C GLN A 145 11.25 -18.92 11.26
N CYS A 146 10.02 -19.31 10.85
CA CYS A 146 8.95 -19.62 11.80
C CYS A 146 9.32 -20.82 12.69
N GLN A 147 9.86 -21.87 12.09
CA GLN A 147 10.29 -23.07 12.85
C GLN A 147 11.46 -22.74 13.78
N ASP A 148 12.44 -22.00 13.31
CA ASP A 148 13.59 -21.59 14.10
C ASP A 148 13.17 -20.73 15.30
N LEU A 149 12.25 -19.79 15.10
CA LEU A 149 11.70 -18.98 16.19
C LEU A 149 10.95 -19.83 17.22
N GLN A 150 10.13 -20.78 16.77
CA GLN A 150 9.43 -21.69 17.68
C GLN A 150 10.41 -22.54 18.49
N ALA A 151 11.44 -23.07 17.84
CA ALA A 151 12.47 -23.87 18.53
C ALA A 151 13.21 -23.01 19.56
N ALA A 152 13.63 -21.80 19.22
CA ALA A 152 14.32 -20.89 20.14
C ALA A 152 13.45 -20.46 21.33
N ALA A 153 12.14 -20.38 21.17
CA ALA A 153 11.21 -20.07 22.25
C ALA A 153 10.89 -21.26 23.19
N GLY A 154 11.35 -22.46 22.86
CA GLY A 154 11.05 -23.68 23.62
C GLY A 154 9.81 -24.42 23.12
N GLY A 155 9.41 -24.21 21.87
CA GLY A 155 8.31 -24.87 21.17
C GLY A 155 7.12 -23.95 20.86
N ALA A 156 6.27 -24.41 19.97
CA ALA A 156 5.13 -23.62 19.48
C ALA A 156 4.15 -23.19 20.59
N LEU A 157 3.88 -24.07 21.57
CA LEU A 157 3.02 -23.74 22.70
C LEU A 157 3.64 -22.65 23.57
N ARG A 158 4.95 -22.75 23.85
CA ARG A 158 5.64 -21.74 24.64
C ARG A 158 5.66 -20.38 23.95
N LEU A 159 5.89 -20.37 22.63
CA LEU A 159 5.78 -19.14 21.83
C LEU A 159 4.37 -18.53 21.94
N ALA A 160 3.33 -19.36 21.79
CA ALA A 160 1.94 -18.89 21.89
C ALA A 160 1.58 -18.36 23.29
N GLU A 161 2.10 -18.96 24.37
CA GLU A 161 1.95 -18.43 25.73
C GLU A 161 2.58 -17.05 25.90
N ILE A 162 3.75 -16.80 25.26
CA ILE A 162 4.46 -15.52 25.36
C ILE A 162 3.79 -14.43 24.50
N THR A 163 3.38 -14.78 23.27
CA THR A 163 2.97 -13.80 22.24
C THR A 163 1.46 -13.74 22.01
N GLY A 164 0.71 -14.72 22.50
CA GLY A 164 -0.71 -14.89 22.19
C GLY A 164 -0.99 -15.55 20.83
N SER A 165 0.05 -15.92 20.06
CA SER A 165 -0.06 -16.51 18.73
C SER A 165 1.05 -17.51 18.45
N ARG A 166 0.83 -18.41 17.50
CA ARG A 166 1.91 -19.20 16.92
C ARG A 166 2.67 -18.38 15.87
N ALA A 167 3.86 -18.82 15.46
CA ALA A 167 4.55 -18.24 14.32
C ALA A 167 3.83 -18.62 13.01
N TYR A 168 3.51 -17.61 12.23
CA TYR A 168 2.99 -17.78 10.88
C TYR A 168 3.94 -17.09 9.91
N GLU A 169 4.10 -17.64 8.73
CA GLU A 169 4.96 -17.11 7.67
C GLU A 169 4.65 -15.65 7.35
N VAL A 170 3.37 -15.32 7.37
CA VAL A 170 2.85 -13.97 7.11
C VAL A 170 3.16 -12.99 8.25
N LEU A 171 3.15 -13.43 9.51
CA LEU A 171 3.31 -12.56 10.69
C LEU A 171 4.77 -12.29 11.06
N LEU A 172 5.71 -13.17 10.70
CA LEU A 172 7.12 -13.06 11.09
C LEU A 172 7.85 -11.84 10.47
N ARG A 173 7.24 -11.18 9.53
CA ARG A 173 7.82 -10.02 8.83
C ARG A 173 7.53 -8.69 9.49
N THR A 174 6.59 -8.67 10.41
CA THR A 174 6.15 -7.47 11.14
C THR A 174 6.61 -7.43 12.59
N CYS A 175 7.41 -8.42 13.01
CA CYS A 175 8.00 -8.48 14.36
C CYS A 175 9.44 -7.97 14.41
#